data_cdddc20385e92382719c32048c7bb4cd
#
_entry.id   cdddc20385e92382719c32048c7bb4cd
#
_cell.length_a   1.000
_cell.length_b   1.000
_cell.length_c   1.000
_cell.angle_alpha   90.00
_cell.angle_beta   90.00
_cell.angle_gamma   90.00
#
_symmetry.space_group_name_H-M   'P 1'
#
loop_
_entity.id
_entity.type
_entity.pdbx_description
1 polymer ?
#
loop_
_entity_poly.entity_id
_entity_poly.type
_entity_poly.pdbx_seq_one_letter_code
_entity_poly.pdbx_strand_id
1 'polypeptide(L)'
;VILPSMLSEMEKNGAAELLARAAALVRPGGKLLAAAENESGVRYFMGAEPFEHSFLEVEFRGLFEDLKEKFGGTTMLYYPVPDYRYPATIYSDDYLPQTGDVTNISARLDGPGLWFGNEEKAMANACRNGDFTKFANSFLGMWEKGKA
;
A
#
# COMPACT_ATOMS: atom_id res chain seq x y z
N VAL A 1 -15.93 -4.63 -3.96
CA VAL A 1 -15.00 -4.93 -5.07
C VAL A 1 -13.59 -5.04 -4.49
N ILE A 2 -12.83 -6.05 -4.90
CA ILE A 2 -11.46 -6.28 -4.42
C ILE A 2 -10.55 -6.43 -5.66
N LEU A 3 -9.48 -5.64 -5.73
CA LEU A 3 -8.50 -5.59 -6.81
C LEU A 3 -7.08 -5.81 -6.25
N PRO A 4 -6.69 -7.04 -5.84
CA PRO A 4 -5.52 -7.25 -5.01
C PRO A 4 -4.17 -7.03 -5.73
N SER A 5 -4.05 -7.30 -7.01
CA SER A 5 -2.77 -7.19 -7.75
C SER A 5 -2.86 -6.42 -9.06
N MET A 6 -4.05 -5.99 -9.46
CA MET A 6 -4.24 -5.37 -10.78
C MET A 6 -3.51 -4.04 -10.95
N LEU A 7 -3.31 -3.28 -9.88
CA LEU A 7 -2.62 -1.98 -9.97
C LEU A 7 -1.13 -2.14 -10.26
N SER A 8 -0.52 -3.25 -9.82
CA SER A 8 0.89 -3.54 -10.09
C SER A 8 1.16 -4.00 -11.53
N GLU A 9 0.11 -4.28 -12.31
CA GLU A 9 0.19 -4.68 -13.72
C GLU A 9 -0.19 -3.54 -14.67
N MET A 10 -0.45 -2.34 -14.16
CA MET A 10 -0.98 -1.23 -14.93
C MET A 10 -0.14 0.03 -14.76
N GLU A 11 0.00 0.81 -15.82
CA GLU A 11 0.51 2.18 -15.72
C GLU A 11 -0.35 3.03 -14.78
N LYS A 12 0.24 4.01 -14.11
CA LYS A 12 -0.41 4.87 -13.10
C LYS A 12 -1.73 5.51 -13.60
N ASN A 13 -1.75 5.96 -14.86
CA ASN A 13 -2.97 6.54 -15.47
C ASN A 13 -4.10 5.52 -15.64
N GLY A 14 -3.78 4.29 -16.01
CA GLY A 14 -4.74 3.19 -16.12
C GLY A 14 -5.32 2.78 -14.76
N ALA A 15 -4.52 2.87 -13.69
CA ALA A 15 -4.98 2.57 -12.34
C ALA A 15 -6.09 3.52 -11.87
N ALA A 16 -5.95 4.83 -12.11
CA ALA A 16 -6.98 5.82 -11.77
C ALA A 16 -8.30 5.57 -12.51
N GLU A 17 -8.24 5.27 -13.80
CA GLU A 17 -9.43 4.94 -14.60
C GLU A 17 -10.10 3.65 -14.11
N LEU A 18 -9.32 2.60 -13.85
CA LEU A 18 -9.84 1.33 -13.33
C LEU A 18 -10.58 1.53 -12.01
N LEU A 19 -9.95 2.25 -11.06
CA LEU A 19 -10.55 2.51 -9.76
C LEU A 19 -11.85 3.32 -9.89
N ALA A 20 -11.89 4.35 -10.73
CA ALA A 20 -13.09 5.15 -10.97
C ALA A 20 -14.23 4.30 -11.58
N ARG A 21 -13.92 3.43 -12.53
CA ARG A 21 -14.90 2.49 -13.12
C ARG A 21 -15.41 1.48 -12.09
N ALA A 22 -14.52 0.91 -11.29
CA ALA A 22 -14.89 -0.01 -10.21
C ALA A 22 -15.76 0.68 -9.15
N ALA A 23 -15.41 1.91 -8.74
CA ALA A 23 -16.18 2.68 -7.76
C ALA A 23 -17.61 2.99 -8.24
N ALA A 24 -17.81 3.23 -9.53
CA ALA A 24 -19.15 3.45 -10.12
C ALA A 24 -20.07 2.24 -9.90
N LEU A 25 -19.51 1.02 -9.87
CA LEU A 25 -20.25 -0.24 -9.68
C LEU A 25 -20.50 -0.60 -8.21
N VAL A 26 -19.85 0.10 -7.27
CA VAL A 26 -20.04 -0.17 -5.84
C VAL A 26 -21.40 0.37 -5.39
N ARG A 27 -22.18 -0.47 -4.72
CA ARG A 27 -23.47 -0.07 -4.11
C ARG A 27 -23.24 0.89 -2.93
N PRO A 28 -24.22 1.73 -2.55
CA PRO A 28 -24.16 2.53 -1.32
C PRO A 28 -23.78 1.67 -0.09
N GLY A 29 -22.87 2.15 0.73
CA GLY A 29 -22.28 1.42 1.87
C GLY A 29 -21.35 0.28 1.49
N GLY A 30 -21.10 0.05 0.20
CA GLY A 30 -20.14 -0.94 -0.28
C GLY A 30 -18.72 -0.40 -0.27
N LYS A 31 -17.73 -1.33 -0.38
CA LYS A 31 -16.31 -1.01 -0.30
C LYS A 31 -15.57 -1.40 -1.58
N LEU A 32 -14.58 -0.61 -1.94
CA LEU A 32 -13.56 -0.90 -2.94
C LEU A 32 -12.22 -1.02 -2.24
N LEU A 33 -11.52 -2.13 -2.46
CA LEU A 33 -10.18 -2.37 -1.95
C LEU A 33 -9.24 -2.59 -3.14
N ALA A 34 -8.09 -1.95 -3.09
CA ALA A 34 -7.02 -2.20 -4.05
C ALA A 34 -5.66 -2.13 -3.35
N ALA A 35 -4.73 -2.98 -3.80
CA ALA A 35 -3.38 -3.04 -3.26
C ALA A 35 -2.36 -2.71 -4.35
N ALA A 36 -1.22 -2.17 -3.93
CA ALA A 36 -0.09 -1.87 -4.81
C ALA A 36 1.23 -1.95 -4.05
N GLU A 37 2.31 -2.17 -4.80
CA GLU A 37 3.68 -2.06 -4.33
C GLU A 37 4.06 -0.60 -4.09
N ASN A 38 4.88 -0.38 -3.06
CA ASN A 38 5.45 0.94 -2.80
C ASN A 38 6.81 1.06 -3.49
N GLU A 39 6.95 2.01 -4.40
CA GLU A 39 8.22 2.32 -5.08
C GLU A 39 9.36 2.64 -4.11
N SER A 40 9.05 3.24 -2.95
CA SER A 40 10.00 3.55 -1.87
C SER A 40 10.01 2.49 -0.76
N GLY A 41 9.49 1.28 -1.01
CA GLY A 41 9.52 0.21 -0.03
C GLY A 41 10.93 -0.10 0.45
N VAL A 42 11.11 -0.28 1.76
CA VAL A 42 12.43 -0.49 2.37
C VAL A 42 13.21 -1.64 1.73
N ARG A 43 12.52 -2.68 1.26
CA ARG A 43 13.13 -3.85 0.61
C ARG A 43 13.93 -3.49 -0.65
N TYR A 44 13.52 -2.48 -1.42
CA TYR A 44 14.22 -2.08 -2.64
C TYR A 44 15.56 -1.43 -2.33
N PHE A 45 15.65 -0.68 -1.25
CA PHE A 45 16.92 -0.14 -0.75
C PHE A 45 17.86 -1.23 -0.20
N MET A 46 17.33 -2.41 0.09
CA MET A 46 18.09 -3.57 0.58
C MET A 46 18.45 -4.56 -0.52
N GLY A 47 18.11 -4.29 -1.78
CA GLY A 47 18.52 -5.09 -2.92
C GLY A 47 17.43 -5.97 -3.55
N ALA A 48 16.15 -5.80 -3.17
CA ALA A 48 15.05 -6.47 -3.87
C ALA A 48 14.90 -5.88 -5.28
N GLU A 49 14.50 -6.73 -6.24
CA GLU A 49 14.15 -6.29 -7.59
C GLU A 49 12.90 -5.42 -7.54
N PRO A 50 12.90 -4.22 -8.16
CA PRO A 50 11.72 -3.36 -8.20
C PRO A 50 10.64 -3.95 -9.11
N PHE A 51 9.38 -3.75 -8.74
CA PHE A 51 8.26 -4.04 -9.62
C PHE A 51 8.16 -3.00 -10.73
N GLU A 52 7.73 -3.43 -11.92
CA GLU A 52 7.61 -2.56 -13.09
C GLU A 52 6.62 -1.41 -12.86
N HIS A 53 5.53 -1.70 -12.15
CA HIS A 53 4.50 -0.71 -11.81
C HIS A 53 4.32 -0.68 -10.29
N SER A 54 4.77 0.41 -9.70
CA SER A 54 4.68 0.70 -8.27
C SER A 54 4.29 2.16 -8.07
N PHE A 55 3.92 2.51 -6.85
CA PHE A 55 3.44 3.85 -6.50
C PHE A 55 4.23 4.40 -5.33
N LEU A 56 4.47 5.69 -5.33
CA LEU A 56 4.82 6.39 -4.10
C LEU A 56 3.58 6.48 -3.18
N GLU A 57 3.80 6.61 -1.87
CA GLU A 57 2.70 6.73 -0.91
C GLU A 57 1.73 7.87 -1.28
N VAL A 58 2.26 9.03 -1.63
CA VAL A 58 1.47 10.20 -2.02
C VAL A 58 0.64 9.97 -3.29
N GLU A 59 1.16 9.24 -4.25
CA GLU A 59 0.45 8.92 -5.49
C GLU A 59 -0.68 7.92 -5.23
N PHE A 60 -0.39 6.85 -4.46
CA PHE A 60 -1.39 5.85 -4.12
C PHE A 60 -2.53 6.44 -3.26
N ARG A 61 -2.18 7.28 -2.29
CA ARG A 61 -3.15 8.04 -1.49
C ARG A 61 -4.01 8.93 -2.37
N GLY A 62 -3.40 9.64 -3.31
CA GLY A 62 -4.11 10.50 -4.27
C GLY A 62 -5.20 9.78 -5.04
N LEU A 63 -4.95 8.53 -5.49
CA LEU A 63 -5.97 7.72 -6.18
C LEU A 63 -7.26 7.55 -5.36
N PHE A 64 -7.15 7.36 -4.05
CA PHE A 64 -8.30 7.18 -3.16
C PHE A 64 -8.96 8.50 -2.77
N GLU A 65 -8.19 9.57 -2.60
CA GLU A 65 -8.75 10.90 -2.37
C GLU A 65 -9.53 11.40 -3.61
N ASP A 66 -9.07 11.11 -4.83
CA ASP A 66 -9.81 11.38 -6.06
C ASP A 66 -11.15 10.64 -6.11
N LEU A 67 -11.20 9.39 -5.63
CA LEU A 67 -12.46 8.65 -5.51
C LEU A 67 -13.41 9.33 -4.51
N LYS A 68 -12.89 9.77 -3.39
CA LYS A 68 -13.66 10.48 -2.35
C LYS A 68 -14.18 11.83 -2.88
N GLU A 69 -13.36 12.59 -3.61
CA GLU A 69 -13.81 13.84 -4.24
C GLU A 69 -14.92 13.59 -5.26
N LYS A 70 -14.76 12.57 -6.11
CA LYS A 70 -15.68 12.30 -7.21
C LYS A 70 -16.98 11.63 -6.79
N PHE A 71 -16.95 10.73 -5.82
CA PHE A 71 -18.06 9.86 -5.46
C PHE A 71 -18.52 10.03 -4.00
N GLY A 72 -17.85 10.88 -3.22
CA GLY A 72 -18.10 11.01 -1.78
C GLY A 72 -17.56 9.78 -1.01
N GLY A 73 -17.98 9.64 0.24
CA GLY A 73 -17.61 8.51 1.08
C GLY A 73 -16.36 8.76 1.91
N THR A 74 -15.69 7.67 2.32
CA THR A 74 -14.50 7.71 3.17
C THR A 74 -13.39 6.85 2.61
N THR A 75 -12.16 7.23 2.90
CA THR A 75 -10.95 6.50 2.50
C THR A 75 -10.13 6.11 3.72
N MET A 76 -9.36 5.01 3.60
CA MET A 76 -8.40 4.56 4.59
C MET A 76 -7.26 3.84 3.88
N LEU A 77 -6.02 4.15 4.25
CA LEU A 77 -4.88 3.36 3.84
C LEU A 77 -4.45 2.40 4.94
N TYR A 78 -4.09 1.20 4.49
CA TYR A 78 -3.50 0.15 5.31
C TYR A 78 -2.12 -0.18 4.78
N TYR A 79 -1.28 -0.66 5.67
CA TYR A 79 0.13 -0.99 5.42
C TYR A 79 0.39 -2.43 5.84
N PRO A 80 0.18 -3.40 4.92
CA PRO A 80 0.47 -4.80 5.18
C PRO A 80 1.96 -5.06 5.33
N VAL A 81 2.35 -5.77 6.37
CA VAL A 81 3.74 -6.15 6.67
C VAL A 81 3.85 -7.67 6.70
N PRO A 82 4.79 -8.29 6.01
CA PRO A 82 5.85 -7.71 5.16
C PRO A 82 5.37 -7.12 3.84
N ASP A 83 4.29 -7.62 3.24
CA ASP A 83 3.62 -7.04 2.08
C ASP A 83 2.15 -7.51 1.95
N TYR A 84 1.40 -6.95 0.99
CA TYR A 84 -0.03 -7.25 0.82
C TYR A 84 -0.33 -8.68 0.37
N ARG A 85 0.62 -9.40 -0.21
CA ARG A 85 0.44 -10.78 -0.69
C ARG A 85 0.40 -11.78 0.47
N TYR A 86 1.22 -11.56 1.50
CA TYR A 86 1.34 -12.45 2.66
C TYR A 86 1.51 -11.64 3.96
N PRO A 87 0.50 -10.87 4.37
CA PRO A 87 0.61 -10.03 5.55
C PRO A 87 0.62 -10.86 6.83
N ALA A 88 1.60 -10.60 7.69
CA ALA A 88 1.61 -11.10 9.06
C ALA A 88 0.92 -10.10 10.00
N THR A 89 1.03 -8.80 9.70
CA THR A 89 0.39 -7.72 10.44
C THR A 89 -0.06 -6.64 9.45
N ILE A 90 -1.16 -5.96 9.74
CA ILE A 90 -1.67 -4.86 8.94
C ILE A 90 -1.82 -3.64 9.82
N TYR A 91 -1.07 -2.58 9.53
CA TYR A 91 -1.22 -1.25 10.15
C TYR A 91 -2.18 -0.39 9.33
N SER A 92 -2.59 0.75 9.86
CA SER A 92 -3.48 1.70 9.17
C SER A 92 -3.09 3.14 9.49
N ASP A 93 -3.65 4.10 8.77
CA ASP A 93 -3.48 5.53 9.09
C ASP A 93 -3.87 5.86 10.53
N ASP A 94 -4.87 5.15 11.08
CA ASP A 94 -5.33 5.34 12.47
C ASP A 94 -4.44 4.63 13.50
N TYR A 95 -3.66 3.66 13.08
CA TYR A 95 -2.79 2.87 13.96
C TYR A 95 -1.49 2.52 13.25
N LEU A 96 -0.51 3.40 13.39
CA LEU A 96 0.84 3.21 12.85
C LEU A 96 1.74 2.47 13.87
N PRO A 97 2.74 1.69 13.38
CA PRO A 97 3.66 0.99 14.27
C PRO A 97 4.58 1.95 15.00
N GLN A 98 4.93 1.57 16.22
CA GLN A 98 5.99 2.20 17.00
C GLN A 98 7.33 1.53 16.72
N THR A 99 8.41 2.16 17.20
CA THR A 99 9.76 1.58 17.12
C THR A 99 9.79 0.22 17.80
N GLY A 100 10.14 -0.81 17.04
CA GLY A 100 10.23 -2.19 17.52
C GLY A 100 9.00 -3.07 17.26
N ASP A 101 7.88 -2.51 16.79
CA ASP A 101 6.70 -3.30 16.45
C ASP A 101 6.89 -4.09 15.13
N VAL A 102 7.69 -3.55 14.21
CA VAL A 102 7.92 -4.16 12.89
C VAL A 102 9.18 -5.02 12.95
N THR A 103 9.01 -6.30 13.26
CA THR A 103 10.13 -7.24 13.46
C THR A 103 10.25 -8.30 12.37
N ASN A 104 9.24 -8.52 11.56
CA ASN A 104 9.21 -9.59 10.55
C ASN A 104 8.88 -9.04 9.17
N ILE A 105 9.81 -8.27 8.60
CA ILE A 105 9.61 -7.57 7.33
C ILE A 105 10.30 -8.21 6.13
N SER A 106 11.19 -9.18 6.35
CA SER A 106 11.91 -9.86 5.28
C SER A 106 11.04 -10.90 4.58
N ALA A 107 10.08 -10.47 3.79
CA ALA A 107 9.45 -11.36 2.82
C ALA A 107 10.37 -11.51 1.61
N ARG A 108 11.28 -12.47 1.67
CA ARG A 108 12.13 -12.89 0.53
C ARG A 108 11.31 -13.70 -0.47
N LEU A 109 10.18 -13.18 -0.90
CA LEU A 109 9.28 -13.85 -1.82
C LEU A 109 9.74 -13.75 -3.28
N ASP A 110 10.65 -12.82 -3.55
CA ASP A 110 11.00 -12.41 -4.91
C ASP A 110 12.32 -13.03 -5.41
N GLY A 111 12.79 -14.12 -4.78
CA GLY A 111 13.96 -14.87 -5.22
C GLY A 111 15.26 -14.58 -4.46
N PRO A 112 16.37 -15.19 -4.86
CA PRO A 112 17.67 -15.07 -4.19
C PRO A 112 18.36 -13.74 -4.55
N GLY A 113 17.90 -12.65 -3.98
CA GLY A 113 18.57 -11.35 -4.09
C GLY A 113 19.74 -11.22 -3.11
N LEU A 114 20.73 -10.40 -3.47
CA LEU A 114 21.79 -9.97 -2.54
C LEU A 114 21.21 -8.87 -1.65
N TRP A 115 21.06 -9.15 -0.37
CA TRP A 115 20.57 -8.19 0.61
C TRP A 115 21.74 -7.43 1.24
N PHE A 116 21.73 -6.11 1.12
CA PHE A 116 22.85 -5.26 1.51
C PHE A 116 22.67 -4.57 2.86
N GLY A 117 21.54 -4.78 3.54
CA GLY A 117 21.25 -4.06 4.77
C GLY A 117 20.35 -4.82 5.74
N ASN A 118 20.03 -4.14 6.83
CA ASN A 118 19.13 -4.63 7.87
C ASN A 118 17.80 -3.88 7.77
N GLU A 119 16.80 -4.51 7.15
CA GLU A 119 15.45 -3.95 6.95
C GLU A 119 14.75 -3.62 8.26
N GLU A 120 14.88 -4.48 9.26
CA GLU A 120 14.27 -4.28 10.58
C GLU A 120 14.80 -2.98 11.21
N LYS A 121 16.12 -2.77 11.17
CA LYS A 121 16.73 -1.54 11.69
C LYS A 121 16.31 -0.31 10.88
N ALA A 122 16.24 -0.40 9.56
CA ALA A 122 15.80 0.69 8.71
C ALA A 122 14.34 1.05 9.00
N MET A 123 13.47 0.05 9.16
CA MET A 123 12.07 0.26 9.47
C MET A 123 11.86 0.81 10.89
N ALA A 124 12.63 0.33 11.88
CA ALA A 124 12.61 0.88 13.23
C ALA A 124 12.98 2.38 13.24
N ASN A 125 13.95 2.78 12.40
CA ASN A 125 14.30 4.18 12.23
C ASN A 125 13.18 4.99 11.53
N ALA A 126 12.54 4.42 10.52
CA ALA A 126 11.41 5.04 9.83
C ALA A 126 10.23 5.25 10.80
N CYS A 127 9.90 4.25 11.64
CA CYS A 127 8.88 4.38 12.68
C CYS A 127 9.22 5.51 13.67
N ARG A 128 10.47 5.53 14.16
CA ARG A 128 10.93 6.57 15.11
C ARG A 128 10.89 7.98 14.53
N ASN A 129 11.12 8.11 13.22
CA ASN A 129 11.11 9.39 12.51
C ASN A 129 9.71 9.80 12.03
N GLY A 130 8.71 8.94 12.14
CA GLY A 130 7.36 9.19 11.62
C GLY A 130 7.21 8.98 10.11
N ASP A 131 8.14 8.25 9.49
CA ASP A 131 8.18 8.02 8.04
C ASP A 131 7.76 6.59 7.64
N PHE A 132 7.21 5.80 8.56
CA PHE A 132 6.82 4.41 8.29
C PHE A 132 5.99 4.26 7.01
N THR A 133 4.97 5.11 6.81
CA THR A 133 4.06 5.03 5.67
C THR A 133 4.78 5.18 4.33
N LYS A 134 5.85 5.99 4.28
CA LYS A 134 6.65 6.22 3.07
C LYS A 134 7.50 5.02 2.69
N PHE A 135 7.94 4.22 3.69
CA PHE A 135 8.86 3.10 3.52
C PHE A 135 8.23 1.72 3.70
N ALA A 136 6.95 1.63 4.04
CA ALA A 136 6.21 0.37 4.01
C ALA A 136 6.33 -0.28 2.62
N ASN A 137 6.49 -1.60 2.55
CA ASN A 137 6.75 -2.28 1.26
C ASN A 137 5.57 -2.25 0.30
N SER A 138 4.37 -2.10 0.80
CA SER A 138 3.15 -2.07 -0.01
C SER A 138 2.01 -1.35 0.69
N PHE A 139 0.97 -1.06 -0.07
CA PHE A 139 -0.25 -0.41 0.37
C PHE A 139 -1.48 -1.26 0.09
N LEU A 140 -2.50 -1.10 0.94
CA LEU A 140 -3.86 -1.52 0.69
C LEU A 140 -4.77 -0.33 0.94
N GLY A 141 -5.36 0.21 -0.12
CA GLY A 141 -6.33 1.29 -0.02
C GLY A 141 -7.76 0.75 0.08
N MET A 142 -8.56 1.39 0.90
CA MET A 142 -9.99 1.16 1.01
C MET A 142 -10.74 2.46 0.78
N TRP A 143 -11.76 2.40 -0.09
CA TRP A 143 -12.77 3.44 -0.21
C TRP A 143 -14.14 2.84 0.09
N GLU A 144 -14.92 3.48 0.96
CA GLU A 144 -16.29 3.11 1.28
C GLU A 144 -17.25 4.16 0.72
N LYS A 145 -18.19 3.71 -0.13
CA LYS A 145 -19.22 4.58 -0.69
C LYS A 145 -20.20 5.02 0.39
N GLY A 146 -20.52 6.29 0.43
CA GLY A 146 -21.51 6.82 1.35
C GLY A 146 -22.81 6.01 1.33
N LYS A 147 -23.45 5.90 2.48
CA LYS A 147 -24.82 5.35 2.57
C LYS A 147 -25.79 6.36 1.96
N ALA A 148 -26.72 5.88 1.19
CA ALA A 148 -27.79 6.71 0.65
C ALA A 148 -28.70 7.21 1.76
#